data_6f0c6dc797c4131c8c0f16d11b4f1485
#
_entry.id   6f0c6dc797c4131c8c0f16d11b4f1485
#
_cell.length_a   1.000
_cell.length_b   1.000
_cell.length_c   1.000
_cell.angle_alpha   90.00
_cell.angle_beta   90.00
_cell.angle_gamma   90.00
#
_symmetry.space_group_name_H-M   'P 1'
#
loop_
_entity.id
_entity.type
_entity.pdbx_description
1 polymer ?
#
loop_
_entity_poly.entity_id
_entity_poly.type
_entity_poly.pdbx_seq_one_letter_code
_entity_poly.pdbx_strand_id
1 'polypeptide(L)'
;MSAKPFVFDTDVLIIGGGFSGSWAALTARQHVENVLIVDKGPRDWGGLGGMSGGDMIVKQPEFAAKDLVEELVYYYDGLCEQDVLEEILNQSYERFKDYEKMGHEFARDDSGRLMSIPQRGLELMRYYFYHPYGKGGAHTTQILNAELQRLNVQRIGRIEITDLVKDGDAVSGAVGFHAQSGTPCLFRAKAVILAAHNGGWKGSYLLNTCAGEGAALAYGAGASLRNMEFIENWNVPKLFAWEGQTGMLPYGARFLNGEGED
;
A
#
# COMPACT_ATOMS: atom_id res chain seq x y z
N MET A 1 33.77 -3.94 19.14
CA MET A 1 33.54 -2.49 19.07
C MET A 1 32.09 -2.29 18.59
N SER A 2 31.22 -1.62 19.36
CA SER A 2 29.88 -1.31 18.87
C SER A 2 29.99 -0.28 17.74
N ALA A 3 29.36 -0.57 16.60
CA ALA A 3 29.32 0.39 15.49
C ALA A 3 28.65 1.68 15.96
N LYS A 4 29.21 2.83 15.56
CA LYS A 4 28.59 4.13 15.85
C LYS A 4 27.23 4.17 15.13
N PRO A 5 26.13 4.54 15.82
CA PRO A 5 24.82 4.57 15.20
C PRO A 5 24.75 5.61 14.08
N PHE A 6 23.95 5.34 13.05
CA PHE A 6 23.52 6.34 12.10
C PHE A 6 22.41 7.17 12.75
N VAL A 7 22.54 8.49 12.67
CA VAL A 7 21.54 9.43 13.21
C VAL A 7 21.05 10.32 12.08
N PHE A 8 19.73 10.40 11.94
CA PHE A 8 19.07 11.19 10.91
C PHE A 8 18.05 12.14 11.57
N ASP A 9 18.01 13.36 11.08
CA ASP A 9 17.03 14.37 11.46
C ASP A 9 16.16 14.71 10.25
N THR A 10 14.84 14.74 10.43
CA THR A 10 13.89 15.08 9.36
C THR A 10 12.65 15.78 9.93
N ASP A 11 11.89 16.48 9.09
CA ASP A 11 10.59 17.02 9.51
C ASP A 11 9.54 15.91 9.53
N VAL A 12 9.50 15.11 8.47
CA VAL A 12 8.57 13.98 8.34
C VAL A 12 9.35 12.70 8.03
N LEU A 13 9.24 11.72 8.90
CA LEU A 13 9.73 10.35 8.69
C LEU A 13 8.59 9.48 8.17
N ILE A 14 8.83 8.78 7.06
CA ILE A 14 7.89 7.82 6.50
C ILE A 14 8.49 6.43 6.60
N ILE A 15 7.82 5.53 7.29
CA ILE A 15 8.22 4.14 7.49
C ILE A 15 7.47 3.26 6.49
N GLY A 16 8.18 2.77 5.48
CA GLY A 16 7.66 2.01 4.35
C GLY A 16 7.66 2.80 3.05
N GLY A 17 8.39 2.31 2.05
CA GLY A 17 8.59 2.93 0.73
C GLY A 17 7.72 2.34 -0.39
N GLY A 18 6.60 1.67 -0.04
CA GLY A 18 5.60 1.21 -1.00
C GLY A 18 4.78 2.36 -1.59
N PHE A 19 3.69 2.04 -2.31
CA PHE A 19 2.83 3.06 -2.93
C PHE A 19 2.31 4.09 -1.92
N SER A 20 1.79 3.63 -0.78
CA SER A 20 1.25 4.52 0.26
C SER A 20 2.30 5.46 0.82
N GLY A 21 3.50 4.94 1.16
CA GLY A 21 4.60 5.76 1.68
C GLY A 21 5.15 6.72 0.64
N SER A 22 5.23 6.31 -0.62
CA SER A 22 5.62 7.20 -1.71
C SER A 22 4.65 8.35 -1.89
N TRP A 23 3.34 8.08 -1.91
CA TRP A 23 2.31 9.12 -1.96
C TRP A 23 2.34 10.04 -0.75
N ALA A 24 2.49 9.49 0.44
CA ALA A 24 2.63 10.28 1.67
C ALA A 24 3.82 11.24 1.57
N ALA A 25 4.95 10.77 1.02
CA ALA A 25 6.13 11.59 0.82
C ALA A 25 5.92 12.71 -0.20
N LEU A 26 5.29 12.40 -1.35
CA LEU A 26 4.96 13.40 -2.37
C LEU A 26 4.04 14.49 -1.81
N THR A 27 3.09 14.11 -0.99
CA THR A 27 2.17 15.05 -0.32
C THR A 27 2.89 15.86 0.75
N ALA A 28 3.64 15.21 1.66
CA ALA A 28 4.39 15.89 2.72
C ALA A 28 5.40 16.90 2.14
N ARG A 29 6.04 16.57 1.02
CA ARG A 29 7.02 17.43 0.35
C ARG A 29 6.44 18.73 -0.20
N GLN A 30 5.13 18.84 -0.33
CA GLN A 30 4.46 20.10 -0.69
C GLN A 30 4.41 21.09 0.48
N HIS A 31 4.60 20.61 1.72
CA HIS A 31 4.46 21.40 2.94
C HIS A 31 5.77 21.60 3.69
N VAL A 32 6.72 20.65 3.59
CA VAL A 32 8.00 20.69 4.29
C VAL A 32 9.14 20.26 3.39
N GLU A 33 10.36 20.72 3.72
CA GLU A 33 11.54 20.42 2.90
C GLU A 33 12.17 19.06 3.22
N ASN A 34 12.22 18.71 4.50
CA ASN A 34 12.95 17.53 4.95
C ASN A 34 11.96 16.35 5.13
N VAL A 35 11.82 15.55 4.10
CA VAL A 35 11.04 14.31 4.11
C VAL A 35 11.98 13.15 3.87
N LEU A 36 11.93 12.14 4.76
CA LEU A 36 12.74 10.94 4.68
C LEU A 36 11.86 9.70 4.62
N ILE A 37 12.04 8.87 3.61
CA ILE A 37 11.46 7.52 3.56
C ILE A 37 12.53 6.51 4.01
N VAL A 38 12.15 5.62 4.91
CA VAL A 38 12.93 4.43 5.25
C VAL A 38 12.15 3.16 4.91
N ASP A 39 12.82 2.17 4.35
CA ASP A 39 12.20 0.91 3.95
C ASP A 39 13.11 -0.26 4.27
N LYS A 40 12.55 -1.41 4.66
CA LYS A 40 13.31 -2.65 4.88
C LYS A 40 13.81 -3.29 3.57
N GLY A 41 13.11 -3.04 2.49
CA GLY A 41 13.51 -3.43 1.14
C GLY A 41 14.60 -2.54 0.53
N PRO A 42 14.93 -2.75 -0.73
CA PRO A 42 15.82 -1.85 -1.48
C PRO A 42 15.22 -0.44 -1.58
N ARG A 43 16.08 0.57 -1.63
CA ARG A 43 15.68 1.99 -1.66
C ARG A 43 14.62 2.34 -2.72
N ASP A 44 14.74 1.75 -3.90
CA ASP A 44 13.91 2.09 -5.06
C ASP A 44 12.83 1.03 -5.36
N TRP A 45 12.65 0.08 -4.45
CA TRP A 45 11.67 -0.99 -4.57
C TRP A 45 11.15 -1.42 -3.19
N GLY A 46 10.10 -0.76 -2.74
CA GLY A 46 9.42 -1.05 -1.47
C GLY A 46 8.00 -1.58 -1.67
N GLY A 47 7.56 -2.40 -0.74
CA GLY A 47 6.19 -2.92 -0.69
C GLY A 47 5.84 -3.92 -1.78
N LEU A 48 4.60 -4.40 -1.76
CA LEU A 48 4.07 -5.39 -2.70
C LEU A 48 3.51 -4.77 -3.99
N GLY A 49 3.20 -3.47 -3.97
CA GLY A 49 2.60 -2.77 -5.10
C GLY A 49 3.36 -2.96 -6.41
N GLY A 50 4.70 -3.01 -6.35
CA GLY A 50 5.54 -3.24 -7.53
C GLY A 50 5.36 -4.60 -8.21
N MET A 51 4.80 -5.60 -7.52
CA MET A 51 4.48 -6.92 -8.06
C MET A 51 3.02 -7.06 -8.49
N SER A 52 2.19 -6.05 -8.26
CA SER A 52 0.77 -6.05 -8.64
C SER A 52 0.57 -5.86 -10.14
N GLY A 53 -0.64 -6.15 -10.63
CA GLY A 53 -1.07 -5.83 -11.99
C GLY A 53 -1.07 -4.33 -12.29
N GLY A 54 -1.16 -3.50 -11.25
CA GLY A 54 -1.22 -2.05 -11.36
C GLY A 54 -2.62 -1.50 -11.64
N ASP A 55 -3.60 -2.37 -11.59
CA ASP A 55 -5.00 -1.98 -11.76
C ASP A 55 -5.46 -1.15 -10.56
N MET A 56 -6.37 -0.23 -10.78
CA MET A 56 -6.89 0.65 -9.74
C MET A 56 -8.40 0.53 -9.61
N ILE A 57 -8.86 0.43 -8.37
CA ILE A 57 -10.28 0.49 -8.04
C ILE A 57 -10.61 1.94 -7.67
N VAL A 58 -11.56 2.52 -8.37
CA VAL A 58 -11.87 3.95 -8.26
C VAL A 58 -13.38 4.17 -8.26
N LYS A 59 -13.84 5.08 -7.42
CA LYS A 59 -15.23 5.57 -7.47
C LYS A 59 -15.43 6.37 -8.76
N GLN A 60 -16.53 6.11 -9.44
CA GLN A 60 -16.94 6.94 -10.57
C GLN A 60 -17.32 8.34 -10.09
N PRO A 61 -16.98 9.40 -10.84
CA PRO A 61 -17.27 10.77 -10.42
C PRO A 61 -18.77 11.08 -10.32
N GLU A 62 -19.61 10.36 -11.08
CA GLU A 62 -21.07 10.52 -11.10
C GLU A 62 -21.78 9.98 -9.87
N PHE A 63 -21.14 9.11 -9.09
CA PHE A 63 -21.72 8.56 -7.86
C PHE A 63 -21.30 9.36 -6.63
N ALA A 64 -22.22 9.55 -5.68
CA ALA A 64 -21.87 10.13 -4.40
C ALA A 64 -21.06 9.13 -3.56
N ALA A 65 -20.07 9.60 -2.79
CA ALA A 65 -19.30 8.73 -1.93
C ALA A 65 -20.18 8.00 -0.90
N LYS A 66 -21.21 8.68 -0.41
CA LYS A 66 -22.16 8.11 0.54
C LYS A 66 -22.86 6.85 0.03
N ASP A 67 -23.24 6.80 -1.25
CA ASP A 67 -23.91 5.63 -1.83
C ASP A 67 -22.97 4.42 -1.84
N LEU A 68 -21.66 4.66 -2.11
CA LEU A 68 -20.65 3.61 -2.03
C LEU A 68 -20.35 3.19 -0.59
N VAL A 69 -20.39 4.13 0.35
CA VAL A 69 -20.23 3.78 1.77
C VAL A 69 -21.36 2.86 2.21
N GLU A 70 -22.61 3.13 1.81
CA GLU A 70 -23.76 2.26 2.10
C GLU A 70 -23.58 0.86 1.50
N GLU A 71 -23.11 0.78 0.25
CA GLU A 71 -22.77 -0.51 -0.41
C GLU A 71 -21.66 -1.26 0.35
N LEU A 72 -20.59 -0.58 0.75
CA LEU A 72 -19.47 -1.17 1.48
C LEU A 72 -19.86 -1.57 2.91
N VAL A 73 -20.70 -0.79 3.59
CA VAL A 73 -21.24 -1.15 4.92
C VAL A 73 -21.99 -2.46 4.86
N TYR A 74 -22.84 -2.64 3.84
CA TYR A 74 -23.55 -3.90 3.62
C TYR A 74 -22.57 -5.05 3.33
N TYR A 75 -21.57 -4.82 2.47
CA TYR A 75 -20.59 -5.83 2.07
C TYR A 75 -19.69 -6.28 3.22
N TYR A 76 -19.34 -5.38 4.13
CA TYR A 76 -18.47 -5.64 5.29
C TYR A 76 -19.23 -5.85 6.61
N ASP A 77 -20.54 -6.12 6.57
CA ASP A 77 -21.37 -6.29 7.76
C ASP A 77 -21.22 -5.15 8.79
N GLY A 78 -21.01 -3.94 8.34
CA GLY A 78 -20.81 -2.76 9.17
C GLY A 78 -19.42 -2.62 9.82
N LEU A 79 -18.50 -3.53 9.56
CA LEU A 79 -17.16 -3.58 10.18
C LEU A 79 -16.15 -2.65 9.49
N CYS A 80 -16.54 -1.43 9.21
CA CYS A 80 -15.71 -0.43 8.55
C CYS A 80 -15.84 0.96 9.18
N GLU A 81 -14.82 1.78 9.04
CA GLU A 81 -14.83 3.20 9.43
C GLU A 81 -15.45 4.01 8.29
N GLN A 82 -16.73 4.34 8.43
CA GLN A 82 -17.52 4.98 7.37
C GLN A 82 -16.98 6.34 6.98
N ASP A 83 -16.61 7.17 7.96
CA ASP A 83 -16.06 8.52 7.70
C ASP A 83 -14.74 8.46 6.93
N VAL A 84 -13.88 7.49 7.27
CA VAL A 84 -12.60 7.28 6.57
C VAL A 84 -12.84 6.78 5.15
N LEU A 85 -13.80 5.87 4.96
CA LEU A 85 -14.18 5.37 3.63
C LEU A 85 -14.73 6.50 2.76
N GLU A 86 -15.61 7.33 3.30
CA GLU A 86 -16.18 8.46 2.57
C GLU A 86 -15.11 9.44 2.10
N GLU A 87 -14.15 9.77 2.97
CA GLU A 87 -13.03 10.64 2.62
C GLU A 87 -12.15 10.04 1.52
N ILE A 88 -11.79 8.75 1.63
CA ILE A 88 -11.00 8.04 0.61
C ILE A 88 -11.75 8.03 -0.73
N LEU A 89 -13.04 7.73 -0.73
CA LEU A 89 -13.86 7.65 -1.93
C LEU A 89 -14.01 9.02 -2.60
N ASN A 90 -14.19 10.08 -1.82
CA ASN A 90 -14.26 11.44 -2.34
C ASN A 90 -13.01 11.86 -3.09
N GLN A 91 -11.84 11.39 -2.65
CA GLN A 91 -10.55 11.73 -3.28
C GLN A 91 -10.12 10.75 -4.37
N SER A 92 -10.67 9.54 -4.42
CA SER A 92 -10.11 8.43 -5.22
C SER A 92 -9.97 8.76 -6.71
N TYR A 93 -10.97 9.42 -7.32
CA TYR A 93 -10.93 9.75 -8.75
C TYR A 93 -9.90 10.83 -9.08
N GLU A 94 -9.73 11.82 -8.22
CA GLU A 94 -8.68 12.83 -8.42
C GLU A 94 -7.28 12.22 -8.26
N ARG A 95 -7.10 11.30 -7.31
CA ARG A 95 -5.82 10.56 -7.18
C ARG A 95 -5.53 9.68 -8.40
N PHE A 96 -6.56 9.06 -8.97
CA PHE A 96 -6.43 8.35 -10.24
C PHE A 96 -5.92 9.27 -11.36
N LYS A 97 -6.49 10.46 -11.51
CA LYS A 97 -6.02 11.45 -12.48
C LYS A 97 -4.59 11.94 -12.22
N ASP A 98 -4.20 12.02 -10.96
CA ASP A 98 -2.82 12.40 -10.63
C ASP A 98 -1.82 11.34 -11.11
N TYR A 99 -2.18 10.05 -11.08
CA TYR A 99 -1.37 8.99 -11.69
C TYR A 99 -1.28 9.17 -13.21
N GLU A 100 -2.38 9.50 -13.90
CA GLU A 100 -2.33 9.79 -15.34
C GLU A 100 -1.41 10.99 -15.64
N LYS A 101 -1.49 12.07 -14.87
CA LYS A 101 -0.60 13.25 -15.00
C LYS A 101 0.88 12.90 -14.79
N MET A 102 1.17 11.94 -13.92
CA MET A 102 2.54 11.44 -13.70
C MET A 102 3.01 10.46 -14.80
N GLY A 103 2.16 10.13 -15.78
CA GLY A 103 2.50 9.27 -16.90
C GLY A 103 2.08 7.81 -16.74
N HIS A 104 1.19 7.50 -15.78
CA HIS A 104 0.60 6.17 -15.70
C HIS A 104 -0.40 5.98 -16.85
N GLU A 105 -0.25 4.92 -17.62
CA GLU A 105 -1.10 4.63 -18.74
C GLU A 105 -2.18 3.62 -18.36
N PHE A 106 -3.44 4.00 -18.58
CA PHE A 106 -4.58 3.10 -18.42
C PHE A 106 -5.10 2.66 -19.78
N ALA A 107 -5.60 1.42 -19.84
CA ALA A 107 -6.14 0.85 -21.07
C ALA A 107 -7.35 1.67 -21.56
N ARG A 108 -7.38 1.89 -22.88
CA ARG A 108 -8.46 2.62 -23.56
C ARG A 108 -8.99 1.76 -24.72
N ASP A 109 -10.28 1.92 -25.00
CA ASP A 109 -10.90 1.32 -26.17
C ASP A 109 -10.53 2.09 -27.47
N ASP A 110 -10.96 1.58 -28.61
CA ASP A 110 -10.70 2.19 -29.92
C ASP A 110 -11.25 3.63 -30.07
N SER A 111 -12.19 4.02 -29.21
CA SER A 111 -12.72 5.38 -29.13
C SER A 111 -11.93 6.30 -28.19
N GLY A 112 -10.91 5.76 -27.52
CA GLY A 112 -10.10 6.48 -26.53
C GLY A 112 -10.71 6.56 -25.13
N ARG A 113 -11.81 5.85 -24.85
CA ARG A 113 -12.42 5.82 -23.50
C ARG A 113 -11.67 4.83 -22.62
N LEU A 114 -11.52 5.17 -21.34
CA LEU A 114 -10.93 4.29 -20.34
C LEU A 114 -11.69 2.96 -20.24
N MET A 115 -10.95 1.87 -20.35
CA MET A 115 -11.50 0.53 -20.15
C MET A 115 -11.62 0.23 -18.67
N SER A 116 -12.79 -0.21 -18.26
CA SER A 116 -13.04 -0.60 -16.87
C SER A 116 -14.15 -1.64 -16.77
N ILE A 117 -14.13 -2.39 -15.68
CA ILE A 117 -15.21 -3.31 -15.32
C ILE A 117 -15.71 -2.99 -13.90
N PRO A 118 -16.93 -3.37 -13.52
CA PRO A 118 -17.37 -3.28 -12.13
C PRO A 118 -16.45 -4.11 -11.22
N GLN A 119 -16.17 -3.59 -10.03
CA GLN A 119 -15.49 -4.37 -9.00
C GLN A 119 -16.38 -5.54 -8.57
N ARG A 120 -15.78 -6.71 -8.32
CA ARG A 120 -16.52 -7.91 -7.90
C ARG A 120 -17.27 -7.64 -6.59
N GLY A 121 -18.58 -7.93 -6.61
CA GLY A 121 -19.46 -7.71 -5.46
C GLY A 121 -19.83 -6.25 -5.18
N LEU A 122 -19.34 -5.29 -5.99
CA LEU A 122 -19.61 -3.87 -5.86
C LEU A 122 -20.01 -3.31 -7.24
N GLU A 123 -21.14 -2.60 -7.32
CA GLU A 123 -21.65 -2.09 -8.60
C GLU A 123 -21.11 -0.69 -8.90
N LEU A 124 -20.92 0.12 -7.87
CA LEU A 124 -20.60 1.54 -8.00
C LEU A 124 -19.09 1.82 -8.11
N MET A 125 -18.24 0.84 -7.82
CA MET A 125 -16.80 0.95 -8.00
C MET A 125 -16.34 0.29 -9.29
N ARG A 126 -15.36 0.91 -9.94
CA ARG A 126 -14.83 0.43 -11.21
C ARG A 126 -13.36 0.05 -11.07
N TYR A 127 -12.99 -1.02 -11.75
CA TYR A 127 -11.64 -1.53 -11.90
C TYR A 127 -11.07 -0.99 -13.21
N TYR A 128 -10.06 -0.16 -13.16
CA TYR A 128 -9.35 0.38 -14.32
C TYR A 128 -8.07 -0.40 -14.57
N PHE A 129 -7.90 -0.84 -15.79
CA PHE A 129 -6.76 -1.67 -16.17
C PHE A 129 -5.57 -0.84 -16.60
N TYR A 130 -4.39 -1.29 -16.20
CA TYR A 130 -3.15 -0.74 -16.67
C TYR A 130 -2.83 -1.23 -18.11
N HIS A 131 -2.14 -0.39 -18.88
CA HIS A 131 -1.65 -0.73 -20.21
C HIS A 131 -0.12 -0.57 -20.29
N PRO A 132 0.65 -1.58 -20.80
CA PRO A 132 0.23 -2.93 -21.19
C PRO A 132 0.00 -3.85 -19.97
N TYR A 133 -0.90 -4.75 -20.12
CA TYR A 133 -1.35 -5.69 -19.09
C TYR A 133 -0.18 -6.37 -18.33
N GLY A 134 -0.33 -6.51 -17.01
CA GLY A 134 0.57 -7.29 -16.17
C GLY A 134 1.89 -6.62 -15.77
N LYS A 135 2.11 -5.36 -16.11
CA LYS A 135 3.34 -4.62 -15.76
C LYS A 135 3.08 -3.37 -14.91
N GLY A 136 1.84 -3.11 -14.55
CA GLY A 136 1.42 -1.84 -13.98
C GLY A 136 2.07 -1.51 -12.65
N GLY A 137 2.15 -2.47 -11.73
CA GLY A 137 2.77 -2.24 -10.43
C GLY A 137 4.24 -1.82 -10.52
N ALA A 138 5.01 -2.50 -11.37
CA ALA A 138 6.41 -2.15 -11.61
C ALA A 138 6.53 -0.74 -12.23
N HIS A 139 5.68 -0.42 -13.20
CA HIS A 139 5.66 0.90 -13.83
C HIS A 139 5.19 1.99 -12.86
N THR A 140 4.16 1.72 -12.07
CA THR A 140 3.73 2.64 -10.99
C THR A 140 4.88 2.94 -10.01
N THR A 141 5.66 1.92 -9.63
CA THR A 141 6.85 2.10 -8.80
C THR A 141 7.87 3.02 -9.48
N GLN A 142 8.11 2.85 -10.77
CA GLN A 142 9.04 3.70 -11.54
C GLN A 142 8.56 5.16 -11.60
N ILE A 143 7.27 5.37 -11.86
CA ILE A 143 6.66 6.71 -11.88
C ILE A 143 6.80 7.40 -10.53
N LEU A 144 6.41 6.72 -9.44
CA LEU A 144 6.52 7.26 -8.10
C LEU A 144 7.98 7.57 -7.72
N ASN A 145 8.91 6.68 -8.09
CA ASN A 145 10.34 6.92 -7.87
C ASN A 145 10.86 8.13 -8.64
N ALA A 146 10.43 8.32 -9.88
CA ALA A 146 10.80 9.48 -10.68
C ALA A 146 10.30 10.78 -10.04
N GLU A 147 9.06 10.81 -9.55
CA GLU A 147 8.51 11.97 -8.86
C GLU A 147 9.21 12.24 -7.51
N LEU A 148 9.48 11.21 -6.71
CA LEU A 148 10.24 11.35 -5.48
C LEU A 148 11.65 11.91 -5.73
N GLN A 149 12.29 11.46 -6.82
CA GLN A 149 13.60 11.97 -7.22
C GLN A 149 13.51 13.42 -7.70
N ARG A 150 12.52 13.78 -8.51
CA ARG A 150 12.28 15.14 -8.99
C ARG A 150 12.10 16.13 -7.83
N LEU A 151 11.44 15.70 -6.75
CA LEU A 151 11.22 16.50 -5.55
C LEU A 151 12.36 16.39 -4.52
N ASN A 152 13.45 15.69 -4.83
CA ASN A 152 14.58 15.46 -3.94
C ASN A 152 14.19 14.84 -2.57
N VAL A 153 13.21 13.93 -2.55
CA VAL A 153 12.85 13.19 -1.35
C VAL A 153 13.98 12.22 -1.01
N GLN A 154 14.49 12.30 0.22
CA GLN A 154 15.49 11.36 0.70
C GLN A 154 14.89 9.98 0.94
N ARG A 155 15.63 8.93 0.54
CA ARG A 155 15.19 7.54 0.71
C ARG A 155 16.35 6.67 1.16
N ILE A 156 16.13 5.86 2.19
CA ILE A 156 17.10 4.89 2.70
C ILE A 156 16.44 3.51 2.71
N GLY A 157 17.00 2.58 1.95
CA GLY A 157 16.58 1.17 1.96
C GLY A 157 17.33 0.34 2.96
N ARG A 158 16.87 -0.90 3.17
CA ARG A 158 17.47 -1.90 4.07
C ARG A 158 17.52 -1.46 5.54
N ILE A 159 16.54 -0.68 5.95
CA ILE A 159 16.35 -0.24 7.33
C ILE A 159 15.18 -1.00 7.93
N GLU A 160 15.45 -1.83 8.92
CA GLU A 160 14.44 -2.46 9.76
C GLU A 160 14.15 -1.55 10.95
N ILE A 161 12.93 -1.03 11.04
CA ILE A 161 12.47 -0.25 12.19
C ILE A 161 11.94 -1.23 13.24
N THR A 162 12.44 -1.10 14.46
CA THR A 162 12.07 -1.98 15.57
C THR A 162 11.14 -1.32 16.57
N ASP A 163 11.24 0.00 16.72
CA ASP A 163 10.43 0.74 17.69
C ASP A 163 10.19 2.18 17.24
N LEU A 164 9.06 2.74 17.69
CA LEU A 164 8.79 4.17 17.61
C LEU A 164 9.26 4.87 18.89
N VAL A 165 9.95 5.98 18.75
CA VAL A 165 10.42 6.80 19.87
C VAL A 165 9.34 7.79 20.25
N LYS A 166 9.04 7.89 21.55
CA LYS A 166 8.06 8.84 22.10
C LYS A 166 8.74 9.89 22.97
N ASP A 167 8.18 11.10 22.93
CA ASP A 167 8.44 12.17 23.87
C ASP A 167 7.09 12.54 24.52
N GLY A 168 6.88 12.10 25.75
CA GLY A 168 5.55 12.09 26.37
C GLY A 168 4.58 11.21 25.56
N ASP A 169 3.46 11.79 25.13
CA ASP A 169 2.46 11.10 24.31
C ASP A 169 2.68 11.21 22.80
N ALA A 170 3.59 12.05 22.37
CA ALA A 170 3.89 12.25 20.95
C ALA A 170 4.97 11.28 20.45
N VAL A 171 4.79 10.77 19.22
CA VAL A 171 5.86 10.04 18.52
C VAL A 171 6.84 11.07 17.94
N SER A 172 8.11 10.97 18.32
CA SER A 172 9.18 11.90 17.97
C SER A 172 10.25 11.29 17.05
N GLY A 173 10.04 10.05 16.62
CA GLY A 173 10.98 9.38 15.73
C GLY A 173 10.85 7.87 15.76
N ALA A 174 11.93 7.19 15.32
CA ALA A 174 12.02 5.74 15.29
C ALA A 174 13.45 5.27 15.51
N VAL A 175 13.60 4.04 15.96
CA VAL A 175 14.89 3.33 16.02
C VAL A 175 14.81 2.02 15.25
N GLY A 176 15.95 1.56 14.80
CA GLY A 176 16.08 0.31 14.07
C GLY A 176 17.52 0.02 13.73
N PHE A 177 17.74 -0.74 12.69
CA PHE A 177 19.07 -1.09 12.24
C PHE A 177 19.16 -1.26 10.72
N HIS A 178 20.32 -1.05 10.18
CA HIS A 178 20.59 -1.37 8.77
C HIS A 178 20.79 -2.88 8.61
N ALA A 179 19.89 -3.53 7.87
CA ALA A 179 19.75 -4.99 7.81
C ALA A 179 21.01 -5.74 7.35
N GLN A 180 21.87 -5.13 6.51
CA GLN A 180 23.08 -5.79 6.03
C GLN A 180 24.26 -5.63 6.97
N SER A 181 24.40 -4.50 7.65
CA SER A 181 25.56 -4.21 8.50
C SER A 181 25.29 -4.40 9.99
N GLY A 182 24.03 -4.54 10.39
CA GLY A 182 23.61 -4.52 11.79
C GLY A 182 23.82 -3.18 12.49
N THR A 183 24.17 -2.12 11.76
CA THR A 183 24.43 -0.81 12.34
C THR A 183 23.13 -0.21 12.90
N PRO A 184 23.10 0.18 14.19
CA PRO A 184 21.94 0.84 14.77
C PRO A 184 21.61 2.15 14.06
N CYS A 185 20.32 2.47 13.94
CA CYS A 185 19.83 3.69 13.34
C CYS A 185 18.88 4.40 14.31
N LEU A 186 19.01 5.72 14.39
CA LEU A 186 18.10 6.61 15.10
C LEU A 186 17.57 7.66 14.12
N PHE A 187 16.26 7.77 14.04
CA PHE A 187 15.57 8.77 13.24
C PHE A 187 14.82 9.70 14.18
N ARG A 188 15.15 10.99 14.17
CA ARG A 188 14.43 12.04 14.91
C ARG A 188 13.54 12.78 13.92
N ALA A 189 12.26 12.92 14.23
CA ALA A 189 11.28 13.50 13.34
C ALA A 189 10.24 14.31 14.11
N LYS A 190 9.70 15.37 13.50
CA LYS A 190 8.57 16.13 14.05
C LYS A 190 7.25 15.39 13.86
N ALA A 191 7.16 14.59 12.79
CA ALA A 191 6.01 13.72 12.52
C ALA A 191 6.47 12.40 11.90
N VAL A 192 5.75 11.31 12.20
CA VAL A 192 6.00 9.99 11.65
C VAL A 192 4.75 9.48 10.95
N ILE A 193 4.90 9.04 9.71
CA ILE A 193 3.86 8.36 8.94
C ILE A 193 4.23 6.89 8.82
N LEU A 194 3.36 6.03 9.32
CA LEU A 194 3.54 4.59 9.26
C LEU A 194 2.82 4.03 8.02
N ALA A 195 3.58 3.61 7.04
CA ALA A 195 3.11 3.04 5.78
C ALA A 195 3.69 1.63 5.54
N ALA A 196 3.88 0.86 6.62
CA ALA A 196 4.60 -0.39 6.67
C ALA A 196 3.74 -1.62 6.32
N HIS A 197 2.75 -1.45 5.46
CA HIS A 197 1.89 -2.51 4.94
C HIS A 197 1.05 -3.24 6.02
N ASN A 198 0.37 -4.31 5.60
CA ASN A 198 -0.41 -5.20 6.48
C ASN A 198 0.47 -6.28 7.14
N GLY A 199 -0.15 -7.17 7.92
CA GLY A 199 0.50 -8.32 8.51
C GLY A 199 0.22 -9.59 7.75
N GLY A 200 1.22 -10.14 7.06
CA GLY A 200 1.15 -11.50 6.50
C GLY A 200 1.43 -12.58 7.53
N TRP A 201 1.98 -12.21 8.66
CA TRP A 201 2.41 -13.10 9.73
C TRP A 201 3.23 -14.29 9.17
N LYS A 202 3.07 -15.47 9.76
CA LYS A 202 3.73 -16.68 9.28
C LYS A 202 2.99 -17.38 8.13
N GLY A 203 1.78 -16.95 7.83
CA GLY A 203 0.91 -17.63 6.87
C GLY A 203 0.96 -17.09 5.45
N SER A 204 1.71 -16.02 5.20
CA SER A 204 1.77 -15.47 3.85
C SER A 204 2.64 -16.29 2.92
N TYR A 205 2.09 -16.59 1.76
CA TYR A 205 2.75 -17.34 0.71
C TYR A 205 3.13 -16.40 -0.44
N LEU A 206 4.41 -16.28 -0.70
CA LEU A 206 5.07 -15.59 -1.84
C LEU A 206 4.86 -14.07 -1.96
N LEU A 207 3.73 -13.52 -1.59
CA LEU A 207 3.38 -12.14 -1.92
C LEU A 207 3.50 -11.16 -0.76
N ASN A 208 3.50 -11.65 0.47
CA ASN A 208 3.60 -10.80 1.63
C ASN A 208 4.96 -10.95 2.30
N THR A 209 5.80 -9.95 2.16
CA THR A 209 7.11 -9.85 2.83
C THR A 209 7.03 -9.18 4.19
N CYS A 210 5.82 -8.78 4.63
CA CYS A 210 5.58 -8.06 5.88
C CYS A 210 5.05 -9.03 6.93
N ALA A 211 5.67 -9.05 8.11
CA ALA A 211 5.29 -9.92 9.22
C ALA A 211 4.40 -9.21 10.27
N GLY A 212 3.77 -8.09 9.92
CA GLY A 212 2.91 -7.32 10.82
C GLY A 212 3.64 -6.25 11.62
N GLU A 213 4.84 -5.90 11.23
CA GLU A 213 5.69 -4.92 11.92
C GLU A 213 4.98 -3.58 12.10
N GLY A 214 4.26 -3.11 11.06
CA GLY A 214 3.51 -1.86 11.12
C GLY A 214 2.46 -1.84 12.22
N ALA A 215 1.66 -2.90 12.33
CA ALA A 215 0.67 -3.03 13.39
C ALA A 215 1.32 -3.13 14.78
N ALA A 216 2.43 -3.87 14.89
CA ALA A 216 3.16 -3.99 16.15
C ALA A 216 3.75 -2.64 16.60
N LEU A 217 4.36 -1.89 15.69
CA LEU A 217 4.89 -0.54 15.96
C LEU A 217 3.79 0.42 16.39
N ALA A 218 2.65 0.42 15.68
CA ALA A 218 1.51 1.27 16.01
C ALA A 218 0.94 0.93 17.41
N TYR A 219 0.72 -0.35 17.70
CA TYR A 219 0.24 -0.82 18.98
C TYR A 219 1.21 -0.46 20.12
N GLY A 220 2.50 -0.70 19.94
CA GLY A 220 3.54 -0.32 20.90
C GLY A 220 3.59 1.18 21.18
N ALA A 221 3.23 2.01 20.23
CA ALA A 221 3.11 3.47 20.41
C ALA A 221 1.80 3.91 21.08
N GLY A 222 0.83 2.99 21.25
CA GLY A 222 -0.46 3.24 21.90
C GLY A 222 -1.64 3.42 20.95
N ALA A 223 -1.49 3.07 19.67
CA ALA A 223 -2.59 3.10 18.72
C ALA A 223 -3.59 1.95 19.00
N SER A 224 -4.86 2.21 18.74
CA SER A 224 -5.89 1.16 18.72
C SER A 224 -5.77 0.36 17.43
N LEU A 225 -5.92 -0.97 17.53
CA LEU A 225 -6.00 -1.88 16.38
C LEU A 225 -7.44 -2.34 16.18
N ARG A 226 -7.80 -2.56 14.93
CA ARG A 226 -9.15 -2.97 14.55
C ARG A 226 -9.07 -4.08 13.49
N ASN A 227 -10.06 -4.96 13.49
CA ASN A 227 -10.23 -6.02 12.50
C ASN A 227 -9.03 -6.97 12.38
N MET A 228 -8.26 -7.14 13.46
CA MET A 228 -7.06 -7.98 13.47
C MET A 228 -7.38 -9.48 13.39
N GLU A 229 -8.63 -9.87 13.63
CA GLU A 229 -9.14 -11.24 13.51
C GLU A 229 -9.42 -11.65 12.08
N PHE A 230 -9.55 -10.72 11.14
CA PHE A 230 -9.83 -11.02 9.75
C PHE A 230 -8.56 -11.32 8.97
N ILE A 231 -8.61 -12.39 8.18
CA ILE A 231 -7.51 -12.83 7.33
C ILE A 231 -7.97 -12.74 5.89
N GLU A 232 -7.20 -12.06 5.06
CA GLU A 232 -7.37 -12.13 3.63
C GLU A 232 -6.84 -13.48 3.12
N ASN A 233 -7.72 -14.27 2.51
CA ASN A 233 -7.39 -15.56 1.93
C ASN A 233 -7.28 -15.44 0.41
N TRP A 234 -6.20 -16.00 -0.13
CA TRP A 234 -5.97 -16.07 -1.55
C TRP A 234 -5.69 -17.50 -1.97
N ASN A 235 -6.46 -18.00 -2.94
CA ASN A 235 -6.25 -19.33 -3.46
C ASN A 235 -5.10 -19.33 -4.46
N VAL A 236 -4.08 -20.13 -4.19
CA VAL A 236 -2.92 -20.31 -5.07
C VAL A 236 -2.70 -21.80 -5.37
N PRO A 237 -2.16 -22.15 -6.54
CA PRO A 237 -1.80 -23.54 -6.83
C PRO A 237 -0.77 -24.07 -5.84
N LYS A 238 -0.89 -25.34 -5.47
CA LYS A 238 -0.02 -25.97 -4.47
C LYS A 238 1.45 -26.06 -4.90
N LEU A 239 1.71 -26.19 -6.20
CA LEU A 239 3.03 -26.56 -6.72
C LEU A 239 3.73 -25.45 -7.51
N PHE A 240 3.07 -24.34 -7.76
CA PHE A 240 3.64 -23.22 -8.51
C PHE A 240 2.96 -21.90 -8.12
N ALA A 241 3.68 -20.80 -8.26
CA ALA A 241 3.14 -19.47 -7.99
C ALA A 241 2.31 -19.00 -9.17
N TRP A 242 1.01 -18.82 -8.96
CA TRP A 242 0.11 -18.19 -9.91
C TRP A 242 -1.05 -17.54 -9.15
N GLU A 243 -1.37 -16.34 -9.54
CA GLU A 243 -2.46 -15.56 -8.95
C GLU A 243 -3.61 -15.36 -9.93
N GLY A 244 -4.75 -14.95 -9.40
CA GLY A 244 -5.90 -14.58 -10.22
C GLY A 244 -6.76 -15.75 -10.67
N GLN A 245 -6.66 -16.94 -10.06
CA GLN A 245 -7.50 -18.09 -10.43
C GLN A 245 -9.00 -17.77 -10.36
N THR A 246 -9.42 -16.93 -9.41
CA THR A 246 -10.81 -16.48 -9.31
C THR A 246 -11.26 -15.69 -10.55
N GLY A 247 -10.34 -15.12 -11.32
CA GLY A 247 -10.60 -14.51 -12.62
C GLY A 247 -11.05 -15.53 -13.69
N MET A 248 -10.83 -16.83 -13.46
CA MET A 248 -11.22 -17.90 -14.38
C MET A 248 -12.66 -18.37 -14.17
N LEU A 249 -13.30 -18.03 -13.04
CA LEU A 249 -14.67 -18.42 -12.74
C LEU A 249 -15.68 -17.99 -13.83
N PRO A 250 -15.64 -16.76 -14.36
CA PRO A 250 -16.53 -16.35 -15.46
C PRO A 250 -16.33 -17.14 -16.75
N TYR A 251 -15.20 -17.84 -16.88
CA TYR A 251 -14.86 -18.67 -18.03
C TYR A 251 -15.15 -20.18 -17.80
N GLY A 252 -15.93 -20.49 -16.76
CA GLY A 252 -16.37 -21.86 -16.47
C GLY A 252 -15.46 -22.67 -15.55
N ALA A 253 -14.45 -22.07 -14.94
CA ALA A 253 -13.70 -22.73 -13.87
C ALA A 253 -14.58 -22.91 -12.64
N ARG A 254 -14.42 -24.04 -11.92
CA ARG A 254 -15.15 -24.35 -10.70
C ARG A 254 -14.18 -24.75 -9.60
N PHE A 255 -14.53 -24.44 -8.35
CA PHE A 255 -13.86 -24.99 -7.18
C PHE A 255 -14.54 -26.29 -6.79
N LEU A 256 -13.76 -27.35 -6.69
CA LEU A 256 -14.26 -28.64 -6.24
C LEU A 256 -13.66 -28.98 -4.88
N ASN A 257 -14.45 -29.59 -4.00
CA ASN A 257 -13.95 -30.15 -2.76
C ASN A 257 -13.12 -31.42 -3.01
N GLY A 258 -12.61 -32.07 -1.95
CA GLY A 258 -11.81 -33.30 -2.07
C GLY A 258 -12.55 -34.50 -2.61
N GLU A 259 -13.87 -34.44 -2.69
CA GLU A 259 -14.79 -35.49 -3.22
C GLU A 259 -15.21 -35.21 -4.67
N GLY A 260 -14.76 -34.05 -5.23
CA GLY A 260 -15.07 -33.65 -6.61
C GLY A 260 -16.41 -32.93 -6.76
N GLU A 261 -17.01 -32.49 -5.69
CA GLU A 261 -18.25 -31.71 -5.68
C GLU A 261 -17.98 -30.19 -5.74
N ASP A 262 -18.93 -29.45 -6.33
CA ASP A 262 -18.86 -27.99 -6.51
C ASP A 262 -19.24 -27.23 -5.23
#